data_3225529730cf8fbfb7ff62fd9d2b2e17
#
_entry.id   3225529730cf8fbfb7ff62fd9d2b2e17
#
_cell.length_a   1.000
_cell.length_b   1.000
_cell.length_c   1.000
_cell.angle_alpha   90.00
_cell.angle_beta   90.00
_cell.angle_gamma   90.00
#
_symmetry.space_group_name_H-M   'P 1'
#
loop_
_entity.id
_entity.type
_entity.pdbx_description
1 polymer ?
#
loop_
_entity_poly.entity_id
_entity_poly.type
_entity_poly.pdbx_seq_one_letter_code
_entity_poly.pdbx_strand_id
1 'polypeptide(L)'
;MTAFEQSLEVLRAFVAEHAEIRMTATSLSVPREVRGDFYARVGRVQRELAEEILGGSETAGECAGSVAACSLPALAEVAAKCAQVREGLRAQAGLSQFKLASMLESLMADPAAEAVRPLFACVLDALQTGQDAGALRARAQGVLVPHVEMLYRNAYEAWAYYGVVSRLEPRAFHAVFTVDMKSVHTVPTARVEVASQATSPTLRLPEAVFETADGRVFAMKSEAAHELDFYGFKNKRRRDSSSGGNTTDLMTHRVLLLWELTSVGAVSFVADRDKSRLVPPALTVEVLMPHEMATPAYVSAFVERINAVRSRRPVQVIALDAVAAAGGSERAEFPEGMLDDSTVAPVEVRHVVPACRFDPAVLDGIAAALRA
;
A
#
# COMPACT_ATOMS: atom_id res chain seq x y z
N MET A 1 13.61 34.29 0.68
CA MET A 1 14.27 33.12 0.06
C MET A 1 14.23 32.00 1.07
N THR A 2 13.56 30.89 0.75
CA THR A 2 13.44 29.73 1.64
C THR A 2 14.73 28.90 1.62
N ALA A 3 14.85 27.92 2.55
CA ALA A 3 16.00 27.02 2.58
C ALA A 3 16.11 26.24 1.26
N PHE A 4 14.98 25.76 0.74
CA PHE A 4 14.90 25.11 -0.55
C PHE A 4 15.40 26.00 -1.71
N GLU A 5 14.96 27.27 -1.78
CA GLU A 5 15.39 28.21 -2.82
C GLU A 5 16.91 28.44 -2.77
N GLN A 6 17.47 28.58 -1.55
CA GLN A 6 18.92 28.72 -1.37
C GLN A 6 19.67 27.48 -1.85
N SER A 7 19.22 26.28 -1.49
CA SER A 7 19.87 25.05 -1.90
C SER A 7 19.77 24.80 -3.41
N LEU A 8 18.66 25.21 -4.04
CA LEU A 8 18.50 25.14 -5.48
C LEU A 8 19.50 26.06 -6.21
N GLU A 9 19.69 27.29 -5.72
CA GLU A 9 20.69 28.22 -6.29
C GLU A 9 22.12 27.69 -6.11
N VAL A 10 22.45 27.12 -4.95
CA VAL A 10 23.75 26.48 -4.72
C VAL A 10 23.98 25.30 -5.65
N LEU A 11 22.95 24.50 -5.92
CA LEU A 11 23.04 23.40 -6.86
C LEU A 11 23.22 23.89 -8.31
N ARG A 12 22.52 24.95 -8.71
CA ARG A 12 22.68 25.59 -10.03
C ARG A 12 24.08 26.13 -10.24
N ALA A 13 24.61 26.86 -9.28
CA ALA A 13 25.98 27.38 -9.30
C ALA A 13 26.98 26.24 -9.47
N PHE A 14 26.82 25.15 -8.68
CA PHE A 14 27.67 23.98 -8.77
C PHE A 14 27.64 23.34 -10.16
N VAL A 15 26.45 23.19 -10.77
CA VAL A 15 26.32 22.63 -12.11
C VAL A 15 26.94 23.55 -13.16
N ALA A 16 26.83 24.87 -12.99
CA ALA A 16 27.45 25.85 -13.89
C ALA A 16 29.00 25.86 -13.80
N GLU A 17 29.57 25.60 -12.63
CA GLU A 17 31.00 25.48 -12.39
C GLU A 17 31.58 24.17 -12.97
N HIS A 18 30.74 23.14 -13.17
CA HIS A 18 31.14 21.81 -13.61
C HIS A 18 30.55 21.49 -14.99
N ALA A 19 31.09 22.09 -16.04
CA ALA A 19 30.60 21.91 -17.42
C ALA A 19 30.70 20.45 -17.96
N GLU A 20 31.45 19.59 -17.26
CA GLU A 20 31.54 18.16 -17.54
C GLU A 20 30.28 17.39 -17.06
N ILE A 21 29.44 17.96 -16.20
CA ILE A 21 28.13 17.38 -15.87
C ILE A 21 27.21 17.55 -17.08
N ARG A 22 26.84 16.45 -17.69
CA ARG A 22 25.95 16.44 -18.87
C ARG A 22 24.58 15.89 -18.49
N MET A 23 23.57 16.70 -18.72
CA MET A 23 22.18 16.34 -18.51
C MET A 23 21.41 16.45 -19.83
N THR A 24 20.76 15.38 -20.23
CA THR A 24 19.82 15.36 -21.36
C THR A 24 18.48 14.83 -20.90
N ALA A 25 17.43 14.95 -21.70
CA ALA A 25 16.10 14.47 -21.36
C ALA A 25 16.05 12.98 -20.94
N THR A 26 17.03 12.18 -21.39
CA THR A 26 17.07 10.73 -21.15
C THR A 26 18.32 10.24 -20.44
N SER A 27 19.31 11.11 -20.18
CA SER A 27 20.58 10.69 -19.57
C SER A 27 21.18 11.75 -18.64
N LEU A 28 21.81 11.27 -17.58
CA LEU A 28 22.61 12.05 -16.66
C LEU A 28 24.01 11.43 -16.59
N SER A 29 25.03 12.20 -16.92
CA SER A 29 26.43 11.81 -16.78
C SER A 29 27.13 12.77 -15.82
N VAL A 30 27.57 12.25 -14.67
CA VAL A 30 28.31 12.99 -13.65
C VAL A 30 29.68 12.37 -13.49
N PRO A 31 30.77 13.10 -13.68
CA PRO A 31 32.14 12.62 -13.46
C PRO A 31 32.32 12.06 -12.05
N ARG A 32 33.18 11.06 -11.92
CA ARG A 32 33.40 10.35 -10.65
C ARG A 32 33.86 11.29 -9.54
N GLU A 33 34.67 12.27 -9.89
CA GLU A 33 35.33 13.21 -8.98
C GLU A 33 34.31 14.10 -8.24
N VAL A 34 33.26 14.52 -8.95
CA VAL A 34 32.23 15.46 -8.41
C VAL A 34 30.90 14.76 -8.10
N ARG A 35 30.83 13.46 -8.37
CA ARG A 35 29.57 12.70 -8.26
C ARG A 35 28.99 12.74 -6.85
N GLY A 36 29.80 12.55 -5.83
CA GLY A 36 29.38 12.57 -4.44
C GLY A 36 28.76 13.92 -4.05
N ASP A 37 29.41 15.00 -4.41
CA ASP A 37 28.97 16.36 -4.11
C ASP A 37 27.69 16.74 -4.87
N PHE A 38 27.59 16.33 -6.13
CA PHE A 38 26.38 16.53 -6.93
C PHE A 38 25.17 15.88 -6.28
N TYR A 39 25.24 14.56 -5.99
CA TYR A 39 24.09 13.85 -5.37
C TYR A 39 23.78 14.31 -3.96
N ALA A 40 24.78 14.73 -3.18
CA ALA A 40 24.55 15.32 -1.86
C ALA A 40 23.74 16.62 -1.95
N ARG A 41 24.05 17.50 -2.94
CA ARG A 41 23.32 18.75 -3.18
C ARG A 41 21.92 18.51 -3.72
N VAL A 42 21.74 17.60 -4.67
CA VAL A 42 20.42 17.18 -5.15
C VAL A 42 19.58 16.65 -3.99
N GLY A 43 20.12 15.74 -3.19
CA GLY A 43 19.43 15.19 -2.03
C GLY A 43 19.06 16.24 -0.97
N ARG A 44 19.84 17.31 -0.82
CA ARG A 44 19.49 18.43 0.05
C ARG A 44 18.29 19.19 -0.51
N VAL A 45 18.32 19.55 -1.80
CA VAL A 45 17.20 20.24 -2.47
C VAL A 45 15.92 19.41 -2.34
N GLN A 46 15.99 18.09 -2.57
CA GLN A 46 14.82 17.19 -2.44
C GLN A 46 14.24 17.22 -1.03
N ARG A 47 15.08 17.11 0.03
CA ARG A 47 14.61 17.11 1.41
C ARG A 47 13.97 18.43 1.81
N GLU A 48 14.64 19.56 1.55
CA GLU A 48 14.12 20.87 1.90
C GLU A 48 12.84 21.22 1.14
N LEU A 49 12.74 20.78 -0.14
CA LEU A 49 11.52 20.92 -0.93
C LEU A 49 10.38 20.06 -0.35
N ALA A 50 10.67 18.84 0.07
CA ALA A 50 9.68 17.97 0.70
C ALA A 50 9.22 18.51 2.06
N GLU A 51 10.15 19.01 2.88
CA GLU A 51 9.83 19.66 4.16
C GLU A 51 8.94 20.89 3.96
N GLU A 52 9.21 21.71 2.94
CA GLU A 52 8.40 22.87 2.63
C GLU A 52 6.99 22.50 2.15
N ILE A 53 6.87 21.46 1.30
CA ILE A 53 5.57 21.01 0.77
C ILE A 53 4.74 20.33 1.87
N LEU A 54 5.36 19.42 2.64
CA LEU A 54 4.67 18.62 3.63
C LEU A 54 4.56 19.31 4.99
N GLY A 55 5.48 20.24 5.32
CA GLY A 55 5.48 21.01 6.56
C GLY A 55 4.60 22.26 6.50
N GLY A 56 4.36 22.81 5.31
CA GLY A 56 3.48 23.99 5.11
C GLY A 56 1.98 23.70 5.30
N SER A 57 1.60 22.48 5.57
CA SER A 57 0.23 22.01 5.79
C SER A 57 -0.37 22.42 7.16
N GLU A 58 0.23 23.34 7.91
CA GLU A 58 -0.44 23.98 9.07
C GLU A 58 -1.67 24.82 8.64
N THR A 59 -1.80 25.16 7.35
CA THR A 59 -3.04 25.70 6.76
C THR A 59 -3.99 24.60 6.30
N ALA A 60 -4.05 23.49 7.02
CA ALA A 60 -4.87 22.31 6.76
C ALA A 60 -6.40 22.53 6.81
N GLY A 61 -6.88 23.77 6.63
CA GLY A 61 -8.30 24.08 6.49
C GLY A 61 -8.90 23.75 5.11
N GLU A 62 -8.07 23.53 4.07
CA GLU A 62 -8.56 23.29 2.70
C GLU A 62 -8.27 21.89 2.15
N CYS A 63 -7.45 21.09 2.81
CA CYS A 63 -7.29 19.66 2.50
C CYS A 63 -8.15 18.78 3.42
N ALA A 64 -9.40 19.13 3.64
CA ALA A 64 -10.34 18.44 4.54
C ALA A 64 -10.70 16.99 4.11
N GLY A 65 -10.01 16.42 3.15
CA GLY A 65 -10.13 15.01 2.76
C GLY A 65 -8.79 14.30 2.62
N SER A 66 -7.69 15.03 2.68
CA SER A 66 -6.34 14.48 2.58
C SER A 66 -5.73 14.35 3.98
N VAL A 67 -5.34 13.17 4.27
CA VAL A 67 -4.86 12.58 5.50
C VAL A 67 -3.83 13.48 6.20
N ALA A 68 -4.02 13.74 7.49
CA ALA A 68 -2.94 14.13 8.42
C ALA A 68 -1.71 13.17 8.37
N ALA A 69 -1.82 12.10 7.60
CA ALA A 69 -0.81 11.10 7.28
C ALA A 69 0.23 11.56 6.25
N CYS A 70 0.04 12.67 5.54
CA CYS A 70 1.01 13.16 4.54
C CYS A 70 2.17 13.93 5.18
N SER A 71 2.70 13.45 6.29
CA SER A 71 3.90 14.01 6.90
C SER A 71 5.03 12.96 6.95
N LEU A 72 6.28 13.44 6.86
CA LEU A 72 7.44 12.53 6.99
C LEU A 72 7.46 11.78 8.34
N PRO A 73 7.12 12.40 9.50
CA PRO A 73 6.98 11.69 10.76
C PRO A 73 5.93 10.58 10.74
N ALA A 74 4.74 10.82 10.18
CA ALA A 74 3.69 9.80 10.08
C ALA A 74 4.14 8.64 9.16
N LEU A 75 4.83 8.95 8.07
CA LEU A 75 5.40 7.93 7.19
C LEU A 75 6.46 7.09 7.90
N ALA A 76 7.32 7.70 8.72
CA ALA A 76 8.31 6.99 9.52
C ALA A 76 7.64 6.09 10.57
N GLU A 77 6.56 6.54 11.20
CA GLU A 77 5.80 5.75 12.16
C GLU A 77 5.18 4.50 11.49
N VAL A 78 4.48 4.65 10.36
CA VAL A 78 3.88 3.50 9.67
C VAL A 78 4.94 2.52 9.17
N ALA A 79 6.09 3.00 8.70
CA ALA A 79 7.23 2.18 8.30
C ALA A 79 7.75 1.34 9.47
N ALA A 80 7.91 1.95 10.65
CA ALA A 80 8.33 1.27 11.88
C ALA A 80 7.31 0.21 12.33
N LYS A 81 6.01 0.51 12.28
CA LYS A 81 4.94 -0.44 12.60
C LYS A 81 4.90 -1.61 11.61
N CYS A 82 5.07 -1.36 10.33
CA CYS A 82 5.17 -2.39 9.30
C CYS A 82 6.39 -3.30 9.55
N ALA A 83 7.55 -2.73 9.85
CA ALA A 83 8.76 -3.47 10.19
C ALA A 83 8.57 -4.34 11.44
N GLN A 84 7.89 -3.82 12.48
CA GLN A 84 7.59 -4.57 13.70
C GLN A 84 6.73 -5.81 13.42
N VAL A 85 5.68 -5.68 12.60
CA VAL A 85 4.82 -6.82 12.23
C VAL A 85 5.61 -7.84 11.42
N ARG A 86 6.43 -7.40 10.44
CA ARG A 86 7.29 -8.27 9.64
C ARG A 86 8.24 -9.10 10.52
N GLU A 87 8.94 -8.45 11.45
CA GLU A 87 9.86 -9.14 12.36
C GLU A 87 9.13 -10.04 13.34
N GLY A 88 7.95 -9.63 13.82
CA GLY A 88 7.09 -10.45 14.67
C GLY A 88 6.69 -11.76 13.98
N LEU A 89 6.21 -11.71 12.75
CA LEU A 89 5.87 -12.89 11.96
C LEU A 89 7.09 -13.77 11.70
N ARG A 90 8.23 -13.17 11.34
CA ARG A 90 9.48 -13.88 11.10
C ARG A 90 9.90 -14.68 12.33
N ALA A 91 9.88 -14.04 13.50
CA ALA A 91 10.27 -14.68 14.76
C ALA A 91 9.27 -15.76 15.20
N GLN A 92 7.97 -15.47 15.12
CA GLN A 92 6.90 -16.36 15.55
C GLN A 92 6.88 -17.69 14.78
N ALA A 93 7.06 -17.63 13.47
CA ALA A 93 7.05 -18.79 12.59
C ALA A 93 8.45 -19.39 12.34
N GLY A 94 9.49 -18.92 13.01
CA GLY A 94 10.86 -19.41 12.84
C GLY A 94 11.42 -19.19 11.43
N LEU A 95 10.97 -18.14 10.73
CA LEU A 95 11.42 -17.87 9.37
C LEU A 95 12.80 -17.22 9.36
N SER A 96 13.64 -17.63 8.43
CA SER A 96 14.90 -16.94 8.14
C SER A 96 14.66 -15.60 7.43
N GLN A 97 13.54 -15.51 6.65
CA GLN A 97 13.17 -14.32 5.92
C GLN A 97 11.64 -14.21 5.74
N PHE A 98 11.09 -13.03 6.01
CA PHE A 98 9.76 -12.61 5.56
C PHE A 98 9.93 -11.28 4.82
N LYS A 99 9.87 -11.31 3.48
CA LYS A 99 10.17 -10.17 2.62
C LYS A 99 8.89 -9.61 2.03
N LEU A 100 8.72 -8.32 2.16
CA LEU A 100 7.63 -7.58 1.55
C LEU A 100 8.00 -7.08 0.15
N ALA A 101 7.10 -6.37 -0.51
CA ALA A 101 7.41 -5.71 -1.79
C ALA A 101 8.62 -4.77 -1.65
N SER A 102 9.44 -4.68 -2.70
CA SER A 102 10.70 -3.91 -2.67
C SER A 102 10.54 -2.47 -2.22
N MET A 103 9.43 -1.83 -2.59
CA MET A 103 9.10 -0.47 -2.15
C MET A 103 8.91 -0.38 -0.63
N LEU A 104 8.22 -1.36 -0.02
CA LEU A 104 8.03 -1.41 1.44
C LEU A 104 9.35 -1.72 2.16
N GLU A 105 10.20 -2.58 1.59
CA GLU A 105 11.55 -2.84 2.15
C GLU A 105 12.40 -1.56 2.12
N SER A 106 12.36 -0.79 1.03
CA SER A 106 13.06 0.50 0.93
C SER A 106 12.49 1.52 1.93
N LEU A 107 11.17 1.60 2.05
CA LEU A 107 10.49 2.47 3.01
C LEU A 107 10.86 2.15 4.46
N MET A 108 10.89 0.86 4.82
CA MET A 108 11.28 0.44 6.18
C MET A 108 12.76 0.71 6.48
N ALA A 109 13.62 0.70 5.45
CA ALA A 109 15.05 0.99 5.60
C ALA A 109 15.33 2.48 5.76
N ASP A 110 14.71 3.33 4.95
CA ASP A 110 14.86 4.79 4.98
C ASP A 110 13.58 5.48 4.48
N PRO A 111 12.64 5.77 5.39
CA PRO A 111 11.36 6.40 5.03
C PRO A 111 11.52 7.77 4.34
N ALA A 112 12.51 8.55 4.78
CA ALA A 112 12.73 9.89 4.25
C ALA A 112 13.29 9.83 2.82
N ALA A 113 14.26 8.96 2.56
CA ALA A 113 14.82 8.78 1.23
C ALA A 113 13.78 8.24 0.24
N GLU A 114 12.96 7.27 0.66
CA GLU A 114 11.90 6.72 -0.21
C GLU A 114 10.82 7.75 -0.52
N ALA A 115 10.43 8.60 0.46
CA ALA A 115 9.47 9.68 0.26
C ALA A 115 9.92 10.66 -0.82
N VAL A 116 11.18 11.11 -0.77
CA VAL A 116 11.69 12.14 -1.69
C VAL A 116 12.19 11.60 -3.03
N ARG A 117 12.22 10.28 -3.21
CA ARG A 117 12.75 9.63 -4.42
C ARG A 117 12.19 10.18 -5.74
N PRO A 118 10.88 10.42 -5.90
CA PRO A 118 10.34 10.92 -7.16
C PRO A 118 10.75 12.37 -7.45
N LEU A 119 11.15 13.14 -6.44
CA LEU A 119 11.60 14.52 -6.62
C LEU A 119 12.92 14.62 -7.40
N PHE A 120 13.69 13.53 -7.47
CA PHE A 120 14.94 13.51 -8.23
C PHE A 120 14.72 13.91 -9.69
N ALA A 121 13.72 13.33 -10.34
CA ALA A 121 13.38 13.68 -11.72
C ALA A 121 12.91 15.14 -11.85
N CYS A 122 12.14 15.64 -10.89
CA CYS A 122 11.68 17.04 -10.89
C CYS A 122 12.84 18.03 -10.77
N VAL A 123 13.80 17.75 -9.88
CA VAL A 123 14.99 18.61 -9.71
C VAL A 123 15.87 18.60 -10.94
N LEU A 124 16.12 17.42 -11.55
CA LEU A 124 16.93 17.34 -12.77
C LEU A 124 16.29 18.09 -13.94
N ASP A 125 14.98 17.94 -14.11
CA ASP A 125 14.26 18.66 -15.15
C ASP A 125 14.31 20.18 -14.95
N ALA A 126 14.17 20.64 -13.71
CA ALA A 126 14.29 22.07 -13.38
C ALA A 126 15.71 22.62 -13.65
N LEU A 127 16.75 21.83 -13.42
CA LEU A 127 18.12 22.20 -13.77
C LEU A 127 18.32 22.30 -15.29
N GLN A 128 17.75 21.38 -16.05
CA GLN A 128 17.86 21.33 -17.51
C GLN A 128 17.09 22.47 -18.20
N THR A 129 15.90 22.76 -17.73
CA THR A 129 14.99 23.73 -18.35
C THR A 129 15.13 25.14 -17.79
N GLY A 130 15.89 25.31 -16.71
CA GLY A 130 16.02 26.60 -16.03
C GLY A 130 14.74 27.05 -15.32
N GLN A 131 13.84 26.11 -14.98
CA GLN A 131 12.60 26.42 -14.25
C GLN A 131 12.89 27.19 -12.96
N ASP A 132 12.07 28.18 -12.62
CA ASP A 132 12.16 28.88 -11.33
C ASP A 132 11.72 27.97 -10.16
N ALA A 133 11.98 28.42 -8.93
CA ALA A 133 11.67 27.67 -7.72
C ALA A 133 10.17 27.47 -7.51
N GLY A 134 9.33 28.44 -7.93
CA GLY A 134 7.88 28.36 -7.82
C GLY A 134 7.29 27.27 -8.73
N ALA A 135 7.73 27.21 -9.99
CA ALA A 135 7.33 26.20 -10.94
C ALA A 135 7.79 24.79 -10.52
N LEU A 136 9.04 24.67 -9.99
CA LEU A 136 9.52 23.40 -9.45
C LEU A 136 8.69 22.95 -8.24
N ARG A 137 8.35 23.87 -7.31
CA ARG A 137 7.51 23.57 -6.14
C ARG A 137 6.13 23.06 -6.55
N ALA A 138 5.44 23.76 -7.46
CA ALA A 138 4.12 23.35 -7.93
C ALA A 138 4.12 21.95 -8.57
N ARG A 139 5.13 21.68 -9.40
CA ARG A 139 5.30 20.35 -10.00
C ARG A 139 5.63 19.29 -8.95
N ALA A 140 6.55 19.57 -8.04
CA ALA A 140 6.96 18.68 -6.99
C ALA A 140 5.79 18.30 -6.05
N GLN A 141 4.92 19.25 -5.71
CA GLN A 141 3.72 19.01 -4.91
C GLN A 141 2.79 18.00 -5.59
N GLY A 142 2.55 18.13 -6.91
CA GLY A 142 1.72 17.20 -7.68
C GLY A 142 2.28 15.77 -7.76
N VAL A 143 3.57 15.58 -7.50
CA VAL A 143 4.23 14.27 -7.54
C VAL A 143 4.45 13.71 -6.13
N LEU A 144 4.88 14.55 -5.18
CA LEU A 144 5.26 14.14 -3.83
C LEU A 144 4.05 13.71 -3.00
N VAL A 145 2.98 14.51 -2.98
CA VAL A 145 1.81 14.22 -2.14
C VAL A 145 1.18 12.88 -2.48
N PRO A 146 0.81 12.58 -3.74
CA PRO A 146 0.27 11.27 -4.10
C PRO A 146 1.25 10.11 -3.81
N HIS A 147 2.56 10.36 -3.96
CA HIS A 147 3.56 9.34 -3.68
C HIS A 147 3.63 9.00 -2.18
N VAL A 148 3.63 10.01 -1.31
CA VAL A 148 3.64 9.81 0.15
C VAL A 148 2.35 9.14 0.63
N GLU A 149 1.20 9.54 0.09
CA GLU A 149 -0.10 8.89 0.35
C GLU A 149 -0.07 7.41 -0.03
N MET A 150 0.45 7.10 -1.20
CA MET A 150 0.59 5.71 -1.68
C MET A 150 1.53 4.90 -0.77
N LEU A 151 2.67 5.45 -0.36
CA LEU A 151 3.62 4.79 0.55
C LEU A 151 2.97 4.52 1.91
N TYR A 152 2.31 5.52 2.47
CA TYR A 152 1.61 5.40 3.76
C TYR A 152 0.55 4.30 3.69
N ARG A 153 -0.31 4.35 2.67
CA ARG A 153 -1.37 3.37 2.45
C ARG A 153 -0.81 1.95 2.38
N ASN A 154 0.16 1.72 1.50
CA ASN A 154 0.74 0.39 1.31
C ASN A 154 1.38 -0.16 2.58
N ALA A 155 2.03 0.70 3.37
CA ALA A 155 2.62 0.29 4.64
C ALA A 155 1.55 0.03 5.71
N TYR A 156 0.47 0.82 5.74
CA TYR A 156 -0.65 0.59 6.66
C TYR A 156 -1.41 -0.69 6.32
N GLU A 157 -1.69 -0.95 5.03
CA GLU A 157 -2.25 -2.21 4.56
C GLU A 157 -1.37 -3.40 4.96
N ALA A 158 -0.05 -3.30 4.78
CA ALA A 158 0.88 -4.35 5.18
C ALA A 158 0.87 -4.58 6.70
N TRP A 159 0.86 -3.51 7.51
CA TRP A 159 0.69 -3.61 8.96
C TRP A 159 -0.61 -4.32 9.33
N ALA A 160 -1.74 -3.92 8.74
CA ALA A 160 -3.04 -4.49 9.02
C ALA A 160 -3.12 -5.98 8.60
N TYR A 161 -2.77 -6.27 7.36
CA TYR A 161 -2.94 -7.61 6.78
C TYR A 161 -2.02 -8.65 7.41
N TYR A 162 -0.74 -8.34 7.52
CA TYR A 162 0.21 -9.26 8.16
C TYR A 162 0.09 -9.24 9.69
N GLY A 163 -0.44 -8.16 10.25
CA GLY A 163 -0.85 -8.11 11.64
C GLY A 163 -1.97 -9.09 11.96
N VAL A 164 -3.01 -9.18 11.12
CA VAL A 164 -4.07 -10.20 11.23
C VAL A 164 -3.48 -11.61 11.10
N VAL A 165 -2.61 -11.85 10.11
CA VAL A 165 -1.94 -13.15 9.95
C VAL A 165 -1.13 -13.51 11.21
N SER A 166 -0.39 -12.56 11.79
CA SER A 166 0.35 -12.79 13.03
C SER A 166 -0.56 -13.21 14.20
N ARG A 167 -1.77 -12.64 14.30
CA ARG A 167 -2.75 -13.00 15.34
C ARG A 167 -3.35 -14.40 15.18
N LEU A 168 -3.21 -15.01 14.01
CA LEU A 168 -3.59 -16.41 13.76
C LEU A 168 -2.51 -17.41 14.22
N GLU A 169 -1.42 -16.94 14.78
CA GLU A 169 -0.33 -17.74 15.36
C GLU A 169 0.26 -18.77 14.36
N PRO A 170 0.77 -18.32 13.19
CA PRO A 170 1.35 -19.23 12.22
C PRO A 170 2.61 -19.90 12.79
N ARG A 171 2.71 -21.23 12.62
CA ARG A 171 3.85 -22.05 13.05
C ARG A 171 4.71 -22.54 11.91
N ALA A 172 4.11 -22.70 10.74
CA ALA A 172 4.81 -23.18 9.56
C ALA A 172 4.29 -22.47 8.33
N PHE A 173 5.17 -22.16 7.40
CA PHE A 173 4.83 -21.62 6.09
C PHE A 173 5.22 -22.56 4.98
N HIS A 174 4.45 -22.53 3.90
CA HIS A 174 4.69 -23.26 2.68
C HIS A 174 4.70 -22.30 1.50
N ALA A 175 5.76 -22.33 0.72
CA ALA A 175 5.81 -21.64 -0.56
C ALA A 175 4.86 -22.31 -1.56
N VAL A 176 4.18 -21.50 -2.36
CA VAL A 176 3.28 -21.93 -3.42
C VAL A 176 3.91 -21.60 -4.76
N PHE A 177 4.05 -22.56 -5.63
CA PHE A 177 4.67 -22.38 -6.93
C PHE A 177 4.09 -23.32 -7.98
N THR A 178 4.41 -23.07 -9.25
CA THR A 178 4.06 -23.93 -10.37
C THR A 178 5.30 -24.27 -11.18
N VAL A 179 5.40 -25.51 -11.64
CA VAL A 179 6.52 -25.96 -12.48
C VAL A 179 6.20 -25.80 -13.97
N ASP A 180 4.94 -26.02 -14.32
CA ASP A 180 4.46 -26.10 -15.71
C ASP A 180 3.34 -25.13 -16.03
N MET A 181 3.13 -24.13 -15.20
CA MET A 181 2.01 -23.16 -15.24
C MET A 181 0.62 -23.81 -15.18
N LYS A 182 0.52 -25.07 -14.74
CA LYS A 182 -0.73 -25.83 -14.62
C LYS A 182 -0.88 -26.50 -13.26
N SER A 183 0.21 -27.12 -12.79
CA SER A 183 0.24 -27.88 -11.54
C SER A 183 0.75 -27.00 -10.40
N VAL A 184 -0.03 -26.88 -9.34
CA VAL A 184 0.31 -26.10 -8.15
C VAL A 184 0.94 -27.00 -7.11
N HIS A 185 2.09 -26.60 -6.64
CA HIS A 185 2.88 -27.30 -5.64
C HIS A 185 3.09 -26.46 -4.40
N THR A 186 3.28 -27.12 -3.27
CA THR A 186 3.65 -26.49 -2.01
C THR A 186 4.88 -27.20 -1.43
N VAL A 187 5.73 -26.43 -0.79
CA VAL A 187 6.89 -26.94 -0.06
C VAL A 187 7.07 -26.15 1.23
N PRO A 188 7.37 -26.83 2.35
CA PRO A 188 7.74 -26.14 3.59
C PRO A 188 8.86 -25.14 3.33
N THR A 189 8.73 -23.94 3.85
CA THR A 189 9.73 -22.89 3.61
C THR A 189 10.06 -22.11 4.86
N ALA A 190 11.34 -21.77 5.02
CA ALA A 190 11.80 -20.78 5.98
C ALA A 190 11.91 -19.37 5.37
N ARG A 191 11.49 -19.19 4.11
CA ARG A 191 11.54 -17.91 3.40
C ARG A 191 10.20 -17.64 2.75
N VAL A 192 9.58 -16.53 3.11
CA VAL A 192 8.34 -16.03 2.50
C VAL A 192 8.66 -14.72 1.78
N GLU A 193 8.25 -14.63 0.53
CA GLU A 193 8.34 -13.40 -0.26
C GLU A 193 6.94 -13.04 -0.75
N VAL A 194 6.46 -11.89 -0.32
CA VAL A 194 5.12 -11.39 -0.60
C VAL A 194 5.19 -10.44 -1.80
N ALA A 195 4.17 -10.46 -2.65
CA ALA A 195 3.97 -9.52 -3.75
C ALA A 195 4.79 -9.74 -5.04
N SER A 196 5.49 -10.85 -5.22
CA SER A 196 6.19 -11.11 -6.48
C SER A 196 5.60 -12.28 -7.30
N GLN A 197 4.40 -12.74 -6.96
CA GLN A 197 3.81 -13.91 -7.61
C GLN A 197 3.44 -13.60 -9.07
N ALA A 198 4.02 -14.38 -9.98
CA ALA A 198 3.67 -14.31 -11.38
C ALA A 198 2.19 -14.68 -11.59
N THR A 199 1.45 -13.78 -12.24
CA THR A 199 0.08 -14.07 -12.65
C THR A 199 0.09 -14.79 -14.00
N SER A 200 -0.64 -15.88 -14.10
CA SER A 200 -0.95 -16.53 -15.38
C SER A 200 -2.43 -16.34 -15.72
N PRO A 201 -2.82 -16.51 -16.98
CA PRO A 201 -4.23 -16.44 -17.34
C PRO A 201 -5.10 -17.46 -16.60
N THR A 202 -4.52 -18.58 -16.16
CA THR A 202 -5.23 -19.72 -15.55
C THR A 202 -4.95 -19.90 -14.05
N LEU A 203 -3.85 -19.37 -13.54
CA LEU A 203 -3.45 -19.54 -12.14
C LEU A 203 -3.21 -18.18 -11.48
N ARG A 204 -3.70 -18.06 -10.24
CA ARG A 204 -3.42 -16.96 -9.30
C ARG A 204 -2.94 -17.56 -8.01
N LEU A 205 -1.63 -17.68 -7.89
CA LEU A 205 -1.03 -18.32 -6.73
C LEU A 205 -1.22 -17.46 -5.48
N PRO A 206 -1.66 -18.04 -4.35
CA PRO A 206 -1.52 -17.43 -3.05
C PRO A 206 -0.06 -17.07 -2.78
N GLU A 207 0.16 -16.06 -1.96
CA GLU A 207 1.51 -15.63 -1.56
C GLU A 207 2.19 -16.68 -0.69
N ALA A 208 1.41 -17.31 0.18
CA ALA A 208 1.86 -18.45 0.97
C ALA A 208 0.65 -19.26 1.48
N VAL A 209 0.93 -20.48 1.91
CA VAL A 209 0.07 -21.26 2.80
C VAL A 209 0.73 -21.31 4.16
N PHE A 210 -0.03 -21.22 5.23
CA PHE A 210 0.50 -21.36 6.58
C PHE A 210 -0.39 -22.24 7.46
N GLU A 211 0.25 -22.91 8.41
CA GLU A 211 -0.38 -23.72 9.44
C GLU A 211 -0.34 -22.96 10.77
N THR A 212 -1.45 -22.93 11.46
CA THR A 212 -1.60 -22.26 12.76
C THR A 212 -1.29 -23.20 13.92
N ALA A 213 -1.17 -22.64 15.11
CA ALA A 213 -0.90 -23.38 16.33
C ALA A 213 -2.00 -24.41 16.67
N ASP A 214 -3.24 -24.13 16.30
CA ASP A 214 -4.40 -25.00 16.49
C ASP A 214 -4.60 -26.03 15.33
N GLY A 215 -3.66 -26.09 14.39
CA GLY A 215 -3.66 -27.05 13.30
C GLY A 215 -4.51 -26.68 12.09
N ARG A 216 -5.06 -25.46 12.03
CA ARG A 216 -5.78 -24.97 10.85
C ARG A 216 -4.78 -24.58 9.76
N VAL A 217 -5.21 -24.67 8.51
CA VAL A 217 -4.40 -24.34 7.34
C VAL A 217 -5.05 -23.21 6.57
N PHE A 218 -4.29 -22.20 6.25
CA PHE A 218 -4.76 -21.04 5.49
C PHE A 218 -3.88 -20.75 4.29
N ALA A 219 -4.52 -20.43 3.16
CA ALA A 219 -3.86 -19.74 2.05
C ALA A 219 -4.10 -18.23 2.19
N MET A 220 -3.06 -17.44 2.01
CA MET A 220 -3.14 -15.99 2.08
C MET A 220 -2.77 -15.34 0.75
N LYS A 221 -3.49 -14.27 0.40
CA LYS A 221 -3.17 -13.41 -0.73
C LYS A 221 -3.60 -11.98 -0.45
N SER A 222 -2.71 -11.03 -0.69
CA SER A 222 -3.06 -9.63 -0.81
C SER A 222 -3.24 -9.26 -2.28
N GLU A 223 -4.48 -9.22 -2.74
CA GLU A 223 -4.82 -8.98 -4.15
C GLU A 223 -5.00 -7.48 -4.40
N ALA A 224 -4.49 -6.98 -5.53
CA ALA A 224 -4.83 -5.64 -5.95
C ALA A 224 -6.32 -5.54 -6.28
N ALA A 225 -7.00 -4.51 -5.78
CA ALA A 225 -8.45 -4.38 -5.89
C ALA A 225 -8.95 -4.44 -7.34
N HIS A 226 -8.18 -3.88 -8.30
CA HIS A 226 -8.53 -3.90 -9.71
C HIS A 226 -8.40 -5.29 -10.36
N GLU A 227 -7.70 -6.23 -9.73
CA GLU A 227 -7.54 -7.60 -10.21
C GLU A 227 -8.63 -8.54 -9.70
N LEU A 228 -9.52 -8.07 -8.83
CA LEU A 228 -10.68 -8.83 -8.34
C LEU A 228 -11.75 -9.08 -9.43
N ASP A 229 -11.55 -8.60 -10.66
CA ASP A 229 -12.28 -9.04 -11.86
C ASP A 229 -12.37 -10.57 -11.98
N PHE A 230 -11.37 -11.23 -11.43
CA PHE A 230 -11.29 -12.68 -11.32
C PHE A 230 -12.51 -13.30 -10.64
N TYR A 231 -13.10 -12.62 -9.64
CA TYR A 231 -14.30 -13.06 -8.95
C TYR A 231 -15.60 -12.67 -9.65
N GLY A 232 -15.51 -12.17 -10.89
CA GLY A 232 -16.67 -11.70 -11.65
C GLY A 232 -16.96 -10.22 -11.49
N PHE A 233 -16.10 -9.49 -10.78
CA PHE A 233 -16.12 -8.04 -10.69
C PHE A 233 -15.75 -7.45 -12.05
N LYS A 234 -16.76 -7.02 -12.80
CA LYS A 234 -16.56 -6.36 -14.10
C LYS A 234 -16.19 -4.91 -13.86
N ASN A 235 -14.93 -4.59 -13.99
CA ASN A 235 -14.46 -3.21 -13.95
C ASN A 235 -15.01 -2.46 -15.19
N LYS A 236 -16.23 -1.93 -15.09
CA LYS A 236 -16.85 -1.09 -16.12
C LYS A 236 -15.99 0.12 -16.47
N ARG A 237 -15.13 0.56 -15.54
CA ARG A 237 -14.32 1.77 -15.66
C ARG A 237 -13.16 1.68 -16.65
N ARG A 238 -12.74 0.48 -17.07
CA ARG A 238 -11.71 0.37 -18.09
C ARG A 238 -12.14 0.93 -19.45
N ARG A 239 -13.45 1.15 -19.64
CA ARG A 239 -14.00 1.78 -20.86
C ARG A 239 -14.21 3.30 -20.75
N ASP A 240 -14.31 3.84 -19.53
CA ASP A 240 -14.58 5.26 -19.30
C ASP A 240 -13.30 6.08 -18.97
N SER A 241 -12.13 5.60 -19.41
CA SER A 241 -10.85 6.29 -19.26
C SER A 241 -10.73 7.62 -20.02
N SER A 242 -11.84 8.13 -20.58
CA SER A 242 -11.94 9.48 -21.14
C SER A 242 -12.25 10.57 -20.11
N SER A 243 -12.68 10.24 -18.90
CA SER A 243 -12.83 11.19 -17.79
C SER A 243 -11.57 11.09 -16.91
N GLY A 244 -10.74 12.13 -16.93
CA GLY A 244 -9.44 12.24 -16.27
C GLY A 244 -9.39 12.08 -14.74
N GLY A 245 -10.09 11.09 -14.20
CA GLY A 245 -9.97 10.66 -12.82
C GLY A 245 -8.70 9.85 -12.64
N ASN A 246 -7.96 10.16 -11.61
CA ASN A 246 -6.66 9.63 -11.25
C ASN A 246 -6.73 8.09 -11.10
N THR A 247 -6.48 7.35 -12.18
CA THR A 247 -6.49 5.87 -12.21
C THR A 247 -5.36 5.27 -11.37
N THR A 248 -4.41 6.09 -10.92
CA THR A 248 -3.24 5.67 -10.14
C THR A 248 -3.62 5.14 -8.76
N ASP A 249 -4.64 5.71 -8.12
CA ASP A 249 -5.06 5.34 -6.76
C ASP A 249 -5.68 3.95 -6.68
N LEU A 250 -6.42 3.54 -7.71
CA LEU A 250 -7.04 2.21 -7.76
C LEU A 250 -6.02 1.08 -7.99
N MET A 251 -4.83 1.40 -8.53
CA MET A 251 -3.80 0.39 -8.83
C MET A 251 -3.01 -0.04 -7.60
N THR A 252 -3.03 0.75 -6.53
CA THR A 252 -2.24 0.48 -5.31
C THR A 252 -3.05 -0.16 -4.19
N HIS A 253 -4.37 0.01 -4.20
CA HIS A 253 -5.26 -0.54 -3.20
C HIS A 253 -5.28 -2.07 -3.24
N ARG A 254 -5.06 -2.69 -2.09
CA ARG A 254 -5.03 -4.15 -1.92
C ARG A 254 -6.10 -4.61 -0.95
N VAL A 255 -6.47 -5.88 -1.07
CA VAL A 255 -7.45 -6.55 -0.22
C VAL A 255 -6.82 -7.85 0.27
N LEU A 256 -6.83 -8.11 1.56
CA LEU A 256 -6.39 -9.39 2.09
C LEU A 256 -7.51 -10.43 1.93
N LEU A 257 -7.17 -11.55 1.32
CA LEU A 257 -8.01 -12.73 1.20
C LEU A 257 -7.36 -13.90 1.96
N LEU A 258 -8.11 -14.52 2.85
CA LEU A 258 -7.72 -15.73 3.56
C LEU A 258 -8.68 -16.86 3.25
N TRP A 259 -8.17 -17.97 2.73
CA TRP A 259 -8.93 -19.21 2.52
C TRP A 259 -8.54 -20.23 3.57
N GLU A 260 -9.49 -20.76 4.28
CA GLU A 260 -9.29 -21.92 5.13
C GLU A 260 -9.31 -23.18 4.28
N LEU A 261 -8.25 -23.98 4.37
CA LEU A 261 -8.02 -25.17 3.59
C LEU A 261 -8.16 -26.41 4.45
N THR A 262 -8.58 -27.53 3.85
CA THR A 262 -8.62 -28.84 4.52
C THR A 262 -7.23 -29.45 4.68
N SER A 263 -6.27 -29.06 3.86
CA SER A 263 -4.87 -29.42 3.92
C SER A 263 -4.02 -28.46 3.10
N VAL A 264 -2.69 -28.49 3.27
CA VAL A 264 -1.75 -27.68 2.48
C VAL A 264 -1.91 -27.95 0.97
N GLY A 265 -2.12 -29.22 0.56
CA GLY A 265 -2.31 -29.58 -0.85
C GLY A 265 -3.60 -29.05 -1.47
N ALA A 266 -4.62 -28.71 -0.67
CA ALA A 266 -5.87 -28.13 -1.15
C ALA A 266 -5.72 -26.72 -1.73
N VAL A 267 -4.55 -26.11 -1.63
CA VAL A 267 -4.23 -24.80 -2.24
C VAL A 267 -4.47 -24.78 -3.76
N SER A 268 -4.39 -25.91 -4.44
CA SER A 268 -4.68 -26.02 -5.87
C SER A 268 -6.08 -25.56 -6.24
N PHE A 269 -7.06 -25.70 -5.34
CA PHE A 269 -8.44 -25.24 -5.58
C PHE A 269 -8.58 -23.72 -5.55
N VAL A 270 -7.81 -23.02 -4.71
CA VAL A 270 -7.84 -21.56 -4.64
C VAL A 270 -6.89 -20.91 -5.63
N ALA A 271 -5.85 -21.61 -6.07
CA ALA A 271 -4.92 -21.14 -7.08
C ALA A 271 -5.47 -21.27 -8.50
N ASP A 272 -6.36 -22.23 -8.76
CA ASP A 272 -7.02 -22.43 -10.05
C ASP A 272 -8.10 -21.35 -10.25
N ARG A 273 -7.97 -20.58 -11.31
CA ARG A 273 -8.86 -19.44 -11.58
C ARG A 273 -10.33 -19.81 -11.66
N ASP A 274 -10.66 -20.92 -12.28
CA ASP A 274 -12.05 -21.35 -12.45
C ASP A 274 -12.62 -21.95 -11.16
N LYS A 275 -11.80 -22.69 -10.43
CA LYS A 275 -12.20 -23.34 -9.17
C LYS A 275 -12.27 -22.38 -8.01
N SER A 276 -11.41 -21.37 -7.94
CA SER A 276 -11.41 -20.38 -6.84
C SER A 276 -12.71 -19.58 -6.76
N ARG A 277 -13.44 -19.44 -7.87
CA ARG A 277 -14.78 -18.85 -7.86
C ARG A 277 -15.79 -19.65 -7.04
N LEU A 278 -15.53 -20.95 -6.84
CA LEU A 278 -16.37 -21.88 -6.09
C LEU A 278 -15.94 -21.98 -4.62
N VAL A 279 -14.77 -21.47 -4.28
CA VAL A 279 -14.21 -21.52 -2.93
C VAL A 279 -14.07 -20.08 -2.41
N PRO A 280 -15.14 -19.54 -1.77
CA PRO A 280 -15.09 -18.20 -1.23
C PRO A 280 -14.03 -18.10 -0.11
N PRO A 281 -13.36 -16.95 0.05
CA PRO A 281 -12.47 -16.73 1.18
C PRO A 281 -13.17 -16.96 2.51
N ALA A 282 -12.47 -17.47 3.49
CA ALA A 282 -12.96 -17.56 4.85
C ALA A 282 -13.07 -16.18 5.50
N LEU A 283 -12.15 -15.28 5.14
CA LEU A 283 -12.11 -13.90 5.61
C LEU A 283 -11.58 -12.98 4.51
N THR A 284 -12.17 -11.80 4.41
CA THR A 284 -11.71 -10.69 3.59
C THR A 284 -11.47 -9.48 4.49
N VAL A 285 -10.32 -8.82 4.34
CA VAL A 285 -9.99 -7.59 5.08
C VAL A 285 -9.63 -6.49 4.10
N GLU A 286 -10.24 -5.33 4.27
CA GLU A 286 -10.00 -4.14 3.44
C GLU A 286 -9.70 -2.92 4.32
N VAL A 287 -8.75 -2.09 3.90
CA VAL A 287 -8.45 -0.80 4.53
C VAL A 287 -9.04 0.29 3.66
N LEU A 288 -9.85 1.17 4.23
CA LEU A 288 -10.42 2.32 3.54
C LEU A 288 -9.85 3.62 4.10
N MET A 289 -9.38 4.47 3.19
CA MET A 289 -8.90 5.80 3.50
C MET A 289 -10.07 6.78 3.64
N PRO A 290 -9.94 7.88 4.40
CA PRO A 290 -11.05 8.82 4.62
C PRO A 290 -11.68 9.35 3.34
N HIS A 291 -10.85 9.72 2.35
CA HIS A 291 -11.33 10.26 1.07
C HIS A 291 -12.09 9.22 0.23
N GLU A 292 -11.82 7.93 0.42
CA GLU A 292 -12.52 6.86 -0.28
C GLU A 292 -13.94 6.69 0.27
N MET A 293 -14.07 6.76 1.60
CA MET A 293 -15.38 6.70 2.24
C MET A 293 -16.26 7.91 1.87
N ALA A 294 -15.66 9.07 1.67
CA ALA A 294 -16.35 10.29 1.27
C ALA A 294 -16.74 10.32 -0.23
N THR A 295 -16.22 9.39 -1.05
CA THR A 295 -16.42 9.42 -2.51
C THR A 295 -17.43 8.35 -2.95
N PRO A 296 -18.66 8.71 -3.40
CA PRO A 296 -19.71 7.73 -3.76
C PRO A 296 -19.25 6.68 -4.77
N ALA A 297 -18.37 7.06 -5.70
CA ALA A 297 -17.84 6.16 -6.70
C ALA A 297 -16.91 5.07 -6.10
N TYR A 298 -16.18 5.40 -5.04
CA TYR A 298 -15.36 4.42 -4.31
C TYR A 298 -16.23 3.44 -3.54
N VAL A 299 -17.25 3.95 -2.87
CA VAL A 299 -18.16 3.11 -2.10
C VAL A 299 -18.93 2.16 -3.01
N SER A 300 -19.41 2.61 -4.18
CA SER A 300 -20.00 1.71 -5.16
C SER A 300 -19.03 0.62 -5.61
N ALA A 301 -17.77 0.96 -5.89
CA ALA A 301 -16.76 -0.02 -6.27
C ALA A 301 -16.44 -0.99 -5.13
N PHE A 302 -16.44 -0.52 -3.88
CA PHE A 302 -16.28 -1.36 -2.70
C PHE A 302 -17.42 -2.37 -2.57
N VAL A 303 -18.69 -1.92 -2.63
CA VAL A 303 -19.87 -2.79 -2.58
C VAL A 303 -19.86 -3.84 -3.69
N GLU A 304 -19.51 -3.45 -4.92
CA GLU A 304 -19.36 -4.40 -6.02
C GLU A 304 -18.28 -5.46 -5.74
N ARG A 305 -17.13 -5.08 -5.16
CA ARG A 305 -16.05 -6.01 -4.80
C ARG A 305 -16.48 -7.03 -3.75
N ILE A 306 -17.06 -6.58 -2.65
CA ILE A 306 -17.47 -7.48 -1.58
C ILE A 306 -18.52 -8.48 -2.05
N ASN A 307 -19.45 -8.04 -2.89
CA ASN A 307 -20.47 -8.90 -3.51
C ASN A 307 -19.84 -9.93 -4.46
N ALA A 308 -18.78 -9.55 -5.19
CA ALA A 308 -18.08 -10.46 -6.09
C ALA A 308 -17.26 -11.50 -5.33
N VAL A 309 -16.56 -11.10 -4.27
CA VAL A 309 -15.69 -11.99 -3.47
C VAL A 309 -16.47 -12.99 -2.66
N ARG A 310 -17.66 -12.65 -2.18
CA ARG A 310 -18.56 -13.54 -1.41
C ARG A 310 -17.87 -14.25 -0.25
N SER A 311 -17.18 -13.47 0.60
CA SER A 311 -16.52 -14.00 1.79
C SER A 311 -17.48 -14.84 2.63
N ARG A 312 -17.00 -15.96 3.22
CA ARG A 312 -17.82 -16.82 4.10
C ARG A 312 -18.19 -16.11 5.40
N ARG A 313 -17.32 -15.23 5.88
CA ARG A 313 -17.55 -14.40 7.06
C ARG A 313 -17.75 -12.96 6.62
N PRO A 314 -18.34 -12.11 7.49
CA PRO A 314 -18.46 -10.71 7.19
C PRO A 314 -17.11 -10.09 6.79
N VAL A 315 -17.10 -9.30 5.72
CA VAL A 315 -15.91 -8.55 5.29
C VAL A 315 -15.53 -7.58 6.40
N GLN A 316 -14.30 -7.64 6.83
CA GLN A 316 -13.77 -6.76 7.87
C GLN A 316 -13.20 -5.50 7.22
N VAL A 317 -13.67 -4.36 7.63
CA VAL A 317 -13.21 -3.07 7.11
C VAL A 317 -12.51 -2.30 8.21
N ILE A 318 -11.29 -1.86 7.93
CA ILE A 318 -10.56 -0.90 8.74
C ILE A 318 -10.73 0.46 8.09
N ALA A 319 -11.62 1.27 8.61
CA ALA A 319 -11.86 2.62 8.12
C ALA A 319 -10.97 3.61 8.88
N LEU A 320 -10.12 4.34 8.17
CA LEU A 320 -9.29 5.38 8.73
C LEU A 320 -10.08 6.69 8.77
N ASP A 321 -10.35 7.21 9.98
CA ASP A 321 -11.15 8.43 10.14
C ASP A 321 -10.26 9.64 10.41
N ALA A 322 -10.27 10.62 9.51
CA ALA A 322 -9.56 11.87 9.69
C ALA A 322 -10.22 12.81 10.71
N VAL A 323 -11.54 12.71 10.91
CA VAL A 323 -12.31 13.65 11.75
C VAL A 323 -12.16 13.33 13.22
N ALA A 324 -11.99 12.06 13.60
CA ALA A 324 -11.76 11.68 14.99
C ALA A 324 -10.47 12.24 15.60
N ALA A 325 -9.52 12.70 14.76
CA ALA A 325 -8.32 13.43 15.21
C ALA A 325 -8.64 14.78 15.82
N ALA A 326 -9.74 15.42 15.42
CA ALA A 326 -10.15 16.74 15.91
C ALA A 326 -11.03 16.71 17.18
N GLY A 327 -11.17 15.55 17.85
CA GLY A 327 -11.93 15.43 19.09
C GLY A 327 -13.45 15.33 18.90
N GLY A 328 -13.91 15.15 17.67
CA GLY A 328 -15.31 14.89 17.36
C GLY A 328 -15.67 13.43 17.65
N SER A 329 -16.73 13.18 18.42
CA SER A 329 -17.19 11.84 18.77
C SER A 329 -18.11 11.20 17.72
N GLU A 330 -18.23 11.79 16.56
CA GLU A 330 -19.07 11.24 15.48
C GLU A 330 -18.33 10.09 14.81
N ARG A 331 -18.88 8.88 14.94
CA ARG A 331 -18.42 7.70 14.18
C ARG A 331 -18.51 8.03 12.69
N ALA A 332 -17.45 7.73 11.95
CA ALA A 332 -17.56 7.62 10.50
C ALA A 332 -18.51 6.45 10.19
N GLU A 333 -19.77 6.77 10.03
CA GLU A 333 -20.78 5.82 9.55
C GLU A 333 -20.68 5.80 8.03
N PHE A 334 -20.78 4.62 7.43
CA PHE A 334 -21.08 4.56 6.00
C PHE A 334 -22.39 5.32 5.81
N PRO A 335 -22.51 6.14 4.74
CA PRO A 335 -23.75 6.85 4.47
C PRO A 335 -24.95 5.91 4.60
N GLU A 336 -25.96 6.30 5.38
CA GLU A 336 -27.19 5.52 5.58
C GLU A 336 -27.74 5.05 4.23
N GLY A 337 -28.11 3.78 4.12
CA GLY A 337 -28.62 3.17 2.91
C GLY A 337 -27.56 2.67 1.92
N MET A 338 -26.25 2.84 2.19
CA MET A 338 -25.18 2.43 1.28
C MET A 338 -24.86 0.94 1.35
N LEU A 339 -25.20 0.31 2.45
CA LEU A 339 -25.09 -1.14 2.68
C LEU A 339 -26.50 -1.79 2.76
N ASP A 340 -27.47 -1.21 2.09
CA ASP A 340 -28.83 -1.71 2.05
C ASP A 340 -28.93 -3.14 1.51
N ASP A 341 -30.08 -3.80 1.72
CA ASP A 341 -30.46 -5.20 1.46
C ASP A 341 -29.97 -5.85 0.15
N SER A 342 -29.33 -5.10 -0.73
CA SER A 342 -28.72 -5.58 -1.96
C SER A 342 -27.34 -6.21 -1.77
N THR A 343 -26.70 -6.08 -0.60
CA THR A 343 -25.39 -6.69 -0.33
C THR A 343 -25.56 -8.17 0.02
N VAL A 344 -25.10 -9.02 -0.89
CA VAL A 344 -25.15 -10.50 -0.73
C VAL A 344 -24.18 -10.98 0.39
N ALA A 345 -23.16 -10.19 0.72
CA ALA A 345 -22.22 -10.48 1.80
C ALA A 345 -22.40 -9.49 2.94
N PRO A 346 -22.58 -9.94 4.18
CA PRO A 346 -22.63 -9.05 5.32
C PRO A 346 -21.27 -8.35 5.46
N VAL A 347 -21.31 -7.04 5.67
CA VAL A 347 -20.13 -6.22 5.94
C VAL A 347 -20.14 -5.86 7.42
N GLU A 348 -19.05 -6.17 8.09
CA GLU A 348 -18.79 -5.67 9.42
C GLU A 348 -17.75 -4.56 9.35
N VAL A 349 -18.21 -3.31 9.35
CA VAL A 349 -17.37 -2.14 9.58
C VAL A 349 -17.09 -2.10 11.08
N ARG A 350 -16.11 -2.87 11.53
CA ARG A 350 -15.86 -2.99 12.98
C ARG A 350 -14.90 -1.96 13.50
N HIS A 351 -14.11 -1.32 12.66
CA HIS A 351 -12.93 -0.64 13.12
C HIS A 351 -12.79 0.72 12.47
N VAL A 352 -13.47 1.71 13.05
CA VAL A 352 -13.12 3.10 12.77
C VAL A 352 -11.90 3.44 13.62
N VAL A 353 -10.75 3.62 12.95
CA VAL A 353 -9.50 3.96 13.64
C VAL A 353 -9.28 5.47 13.53
N PRO A 354 -9.38 6.20 14.66
CA PRO A 354 -9.17 7.63 14.67
C PRO A 354 -7.75 7.99 14.21
N ALA A 355 -7.65 8.96 13.32
CA ALA A 355 -6.39 9.60 12.95
C ALA A 355 -5.28 8.63 12.54
N CYS A 356 -5.61 7.58 11.80
CA CYS A 356 -4.62 6.61 11.31
C CYS A 356 -3.78 5.95 12.42
N ARG A 357 -4.33 5.77 13.61
CA ARG A 357 -3.63 5.13 14.73
C ARG A 357 -3.47 3.62 14.51
N PHE A 358 -2.42 3.08 15.06
CA PHE A 358 -2.13 1.65 15.05
C PHE A 358 -2.69 1.01 16.32
N ASP A 359 -3.94 0.56 16.27
CA ASP A 359 -4.59 -0.11 17.39
C ASP A 359 -4.51 -1.64 17.24
N PRO A 360 -3.69 -2.33 18.06
CA PRO A 360 -3.59 -3.79 18.00
C PRO A 360 -4.92 -4.51 18.30
N ALA A 361 -5.82 -3.92 19.07
CA ALA A 361 -7.12 -4.52 19.41
C ALA A 361 -8.00 -4.72 18.16
N VAL A 362 -7.82 -3.88 17.14
CA VAL A 362 -8.45 -4.04 15.83
C VAL A 362 -8.04 -5.37 15.19
N LEU A 363 -6.74 -5.67 15.21
CA LEU A 363 -6.20 -6.90 14.62
C LEU A 363 -6.68 -8.14 15.42
N ASP A 364 -6.74 -8.03 16.73
CA ASP A 364 -7.25 -9.09 17.61
C ASP A 364 -8.73 -9.36 17.33
N GLY A 365 -9.56 -8.31 17.16
CA GLY A 365 -10.97 -8.43 16.82
C GLY A 365 -11.20 -9.10 15.46
N ILE A 366 -10.41 -8.74 14.44
CA ILE A 366 -10.49 -9.36 13.10
C ILE A 366 -10.07 -10.83 13.15
N ALA A 367 -8.98 -11.16 13.84
CA ALA A 367 -8.53 -12.54 13.99
C ALA A 367 -9.54 -13.39 14.76
N ALA A 368 -10.19 -12.83 15.81
CA ALA A 368 -11.26 -13.49 16.55
C ALA A 368 -12.46 -13.81 15.66
N ALA A 369 -12.85 -12.93 14.73
CA ALA A 369 -13.91 -13.19 13.77
C ALA A 369 -13.61 -14.41 12.89
N LEU A 370 -12.35 -14.74 12.62
CA LEU A 370 -11.98 -15.93 11.88
C LEU A 370 -11.99 -17.20 12.74
N ARG A 371 -11.77 -17.09 14.06
CA ARG A 371 -11.78 -18.21 14.99
C ARG A 371 -13.20 -18.65 15.41
N ALA A 372 -14.15 -17.70 15.45
CA ALA A 372 -15.56 -17.95 15.69
C ALA A 372 -16.24 -18.69 14.52
#